data_3632aa2904cb680665c70a7863773af2
#
_entry.id   3632aa2904cb680665c70a7863773af2
#
_cell.length_a   1.000
_cell.length_b   1.000
_cell.length_c   1.000
_cell.angle_alpha   90.00
_cell.angle_beta   90.00
_cell.angle_gamma   90.00
#
_symmetry.space_group_name_H-M   'P 1'
#
loop_
_entity.id
_entity.type
_entity.pdbx_description
1 polymer ?
#
loop_
_entity_poly.entity_id
_entity_poly.type
_entity_poly.pdbx_seq_one_letter_code
_entity_poly.pdbx_strand_id
1 'polypeptide(L)'
;PKIRVGKFEEGRVTLTRDAPFILDARCELGNAQRVGLDYKDLPKDVKPGDVLLLDDGRLKLTVQRVVGHEIHTTVKVGGELSNNKGINRQGGGLTAPALTAKDMDDIRTAALIGVDFVAVSFPKSAADMYMARQLMRAAGCAALLIAKIERTEAVANLDEILDASDGIMVARGDLAVEVGDAAVPALQKKMIRAARDRNKLTITATQMMESMITSPVPTRAEVSDVANAVLDGTDAVMLSAETAAGKYPVEVIESMSRVCEEAEKSAEIGLDRELLNRVFDRIDESIAIAAIWTAYHLKVKAIAALTQTGSTALWMSRPN
;
A
#
# COMPACT_ATOMS: atom_id res chain seq x y z
N PRO A 1 -1.59 -8.31 9.09
CA PRO A 1 -1.70 -9.13 7.87
C PRO A 1 -3.09 -9.00 7.23
N LYS A 2 -3.21 -9.34 5.94
CA LYS A 2 -4.48 -9.40 5.22
C LYS A 2 -5.29 -10.57 5.74
N ILE A 3 -6.52 -10.33 6.20
CA ILE A 3 -7.46 -11.37 6.60
C ILE A 3 -7.97 -12.10 5.34
N ARG A 4 -8.10 -13.42 5.41
CA ARG A 4 -8.44 -14.24 4.25
C ARG A 4 -9.49 -15.30 4.58
N VAL A 5 -10.29 -15.68 3.57
CA VAL A 5 -11.06 -16.91 3.63
C VAL A 5 -10.14 -18.13 3.58
N GLY A 6 -10.61 -19.24 4.12
CA GLY A 6 -9.94 -20.54 4.05
C GLY A 6 -9.96 -21.17 2.64
N LYS A 7 -9.81 -22.49 2.62
CA LYS A 7 -9.83 -23.28 1.38
C LYS A 7 -11.20 -23.89 1.14
N PHE A 8 -11.55 -24.09 -0.12
CA PHE A 8 -12.73 -24.80 -0.58
C PHE A 8 -12.37 -26.22 -1.07
N GLU A 9 -13.28 -27.17 -0.95
CA GLU A 9 -13.12 -28.54 -1.43
C GLU A 9 -12.73 -28.58 -2.91
N GLU A 10 -13.41 -27.79 -3.75
CA GLU A 10 -13.16 -27.70 -5.19
C GLU A 10 -12.27 -26.51 -5.58
N GLY A 11 -11.58 -25.89 -4.62
CA GLY A 11 -10.72 -24.74 -4.83
C GLY A 11 -11.46 -23.40 -5.01
N ARG A 12 -12.76 -23.43 -5.33
CA ARG A 12 -13.62 -22.26 -5.55
C ARG A 12 -15.09 -22.62 -5.46
N VAL A 13 -15.92 -21.60 -5.23
CA VAL A 13 -17.39 -21.70 -5.25
C VAL A 13 -17.97 -20.48 -5.95
N THR A 14 -19.19 -20.59 -6.50
CA THR A 14 -19.93 -19.44 -7.02
C THR A 14 -20.96 -19.01 -5.99
N LEU A 15 -20.85 -17.76 -5.51
CA LEU A 15 -21.82 -17.17 -4.62
C LEU A 15 -22.94 -16.50 -5.42
N THR A 16 -24.19 -16.89 -5.15
CA THR A 16 -25.36 -16.33 -5.82
C THR A 16 -25.90 -15.16 -5.01
N ARG A 17 -26.30 -14.10 -5.69
CA ARG A 17 -26.92 -12.91 -5.08
C ARG A 17 -28.15 -13.31 -4.25
N ASP A 18 -28.30 -12.68 -3.10
CA ASP A 18 -29.33 -12.86 -2.07
C ASP A 18 -29.33 -14.24 -1.39
N ALA A 19 -28.42 -15.14 -1.76
CA ALA A 19 -28.23 -16.41 -1.05
C ALA A 19 -27.56 -16.20 0.33
N PRO A 20 -27.87 -17.07 1.32
CA PRO A 20 -27.13 -17.12 2.56
C PRO A 20 -25.71 -17.68 2.33
N PHE A 21 -24.73 -17.15 3.07
CA PHE A 21 -23.38 -17.69 3.14
C PHE A 21 -22.79 -17.49 4.53
N ILE A 22 -22.06 -18.48 5.04
CA ILE A 22 -21.52 -18.46 6.40
C ILE A 22 -20.00 -18.37 6.35
N LEU A 23 -19.45 -17.39 7.07
CA LEU A 23 -18.03 -17.37 7.40
C LEU A 23 -17.86 -17.98 8.79
N ASP A 24 -17.13 -19.09 8.88
CA ASP A 24 -17.07 -19.93 10.09
C ASP A 24 -15.63 -20.09 10.54
N ALA A 25 -15.28 -19.50 11.69
CA ALA A 25 -13.92 -19.53 12.22
C ALA A 25 -13.40 -20.97 12.53
N ARG A 26 -14.27 -21.97 12.59
CA ARG A 26 -13.92 -23.38 12.84
C ARG A 26 -13.93 -24.26 11.59
N CYS A 27 -14.46 -23.77 10.48
CA CYS A 27 -14.49 -24.52 9.23
C CYS A 27 -13.07 -24.70 8.70
N GLU A 28 -12.66 -25.93 8.46
CA GLU A 28 -11.35 -26.27 7.89
C GLU A 28 -11.41 -26.29 6.36
N LEU A 29 -12.46 -26.82 5.80
CA LEU A 29 -12.66 -26.95 4.36
C LEU A 29 -14.07 -26.49 3.98
N GLY A 30 -14.13 -25.46 3.13
CA GLY A 30 -15.38 -24.79 2.76
C GLY A 30 -16.08 -25.42 1.56
N ASN A 31 -17.35 -25.05 1.37
CA ASN A 31 -18.22 -25.48 0.28
C ASN A 31 -19.15 -24.31 -0.14
N ALA A 32 -20.21 -24.61 -0.90
CA ALA A 32 -21.16 -23.61 -1.40
C ALA A 32 -21.94 -22.87 -0.29
N GLN A 33 -21.98 -23.36 0.95
CA GLN A 33 -22.72 -22.77 2.07
C GLN A 33 -21.83 -22.04 3.08
N ARG A 34 -20.57 -22.46 3.23
CA ARG A 34 -19.65 -21.89 4.23
C ARG A 34 -18.19 -21.97 3.83
N VAL A 35 -17.37 -21.15 4.47
CA VAL A 35 -15.92 -21.19 4.35
C VAL A 35 -15.24 -20.80 5.66
N GLY A 36 -14.04 -21.32 5.87
CA GLY A 36 -13.19 -20.97 7.00
C GLY A 36 -12.60 -19.56 6.94
N LEU A 37 -11.95 -19.17 8.03
CA LEU A 37 -11.25 -17.91 8.20
C LEU A 37 -9.85 -18.17 8.74
N ASP A 38 -8.85 -17.44 8.28
CA ASP A 38 -7.52 -17.42 8.88
C ASP A 38 -7.52 -16.61 10.19
N TYR A 39 -8.23 -15.48 10.21
CA TYR A 39 -8.43 -14.66 11.41
C TYR A 39 -9.64 -15.15 12.22
N LYS A 40 -9.37 -15.92 13.28
CA LYS A 40 -10.39 -16.61 14.07
C LYS A 40 -11.27 -15.68 14.93
N ASP A 41 -10.80 -14.45 15.18
CA ASP A 41 -11.52 -13.45 15.97
C ASP A 41 -12.43 -12.54 15.14
N LEU A 42 -12.50 -12.71 13.82
CA LEU A 42 -13.39 -11.92 12.96
C LEU A 42 -14.86 -11.88 13.47
N PRO A 43 -15.43 -12.98 14.01
CA PRO A 43 -16.79 -12.92 14.58
C PRO A 43 -16.96 -11.93 15.73
N LYS A 44 -15.88 -11.56 16.44
CA LYS A 44 -15.91 -10.54 17.52
C LYS A 44 -15.85 -9.11 16.99
N ASP A 45 -15.30 -8.93 15.77
CA ASP A 45 -15.09 -7.61 15.16
C ASP A 45 -16.27 -7.13 14.32
N VAL A 46 -17.25 -8.00 14.06
CA VAL A 46 -18.36 -7.68 13.15
C VAL A 46 -19.71 -7.77 13.88
N LYS A 47 -20.66 -7.00 13.41
CA LYS A 47 -22.04 -6.92 13.94
C LYS A 47 -23.06 -6.93 12.81
N PRO A 48 -24.34 -7.23 13.08
CA PRO A 48 -25.42 -7.13 12.09
C PRO A 48 -25.43 -5.78 11.40
N GLY A 49 -25.57 -5.81 10.07
CA GLY A 49 -25.54 -4.65 9.20
C GLY A 49 -24.15 -4.32 8.62
N ASP A 50 -23.06 -4.86 9.17
CA ASP A 50 -21.73 -4.66 8.59
C ASP A 50 -21.63 -5.28 7.19
N VAL A 51 -20.84 -4.64 6.34
CA VAL A 51 -20.56 -5.11 4.98
C VAL A 51 -19.14 -5.65 4.93
N LEU A 52 -19.02 -6.91 4.53
CA LEU A 52 -17.75 -7.57 4.26
C LEU A 52 -17.50 -7.61 2.77
N LEU A 53 -16.30 -7.22 2.39
CA LEU A 53 -15.83 -7.13 1.01
C LEU A 53 -14.80 -8.24 0.79
N LEU A 54 -15.03 -9.12 -0.16
CA LEU A 54 -14.18 -10.24 -0.46
C LEU A 54 -13.59 -10.10 -1.87
N ASP A 55 -12.43 -10.72 -2.09
CA ASP A 55 -11.72 -10.67 -3.38
C ASP A 55 -11.58 -9.24 -3.92
N ASP A 56 -10.94 -8.39 -3.11
CA ASP A 56 -10.68 -6.98 -3.42
C ASP A 56 -11.95 -6.19 -3.78
N GLY A 57 -13.06 -6.51 -3.08
CA GLY A 57 -14.34 -5.83 -3.21
C GLY A 57 -15.25 -6.34 -4.34
N ARG A 58 -14.82 -7.34 -5.11
CA ARG A 58 -15.63 -7.95 -6.18
C ARG A 58 -16.89 -8.62 -5.65
N LEU A 59 -16.83 -9.15 -4.43
CA LEU A 59 -17.95 -9.80 -3.75
C LEU A 59 -18.32 -9.01 -2.49
N LYS A 60 -19.63 -8.87 -2.22
CA LYS A 60 -20.15 -8.16 -1.04
C LYS A 60 -21.09 -9.04 -0.26
N LEU A 61 -20.82 -9.18 1.03
CA LEU A 61 -21.65 -9.89 1.98
C LEU A 61 -22.15 -8.92 3.05
N THR A 62 -23.43 -8.99 3.41
CA THR A 62 -23.96 -8.22 4.56
C THR A 62 -24.15 -9.17 5.72
N VAL A 63 -23.58 -8.82 6.87
CA VAL A 63 -23.73 -9.59 8.11
C VAL A 63 -25.16 -9.48 8.59
N GLN A 64 -25.83 -10.63 8.81
CA GLN A 64 -27.18 -10.71 9.34
C GLN A 64 -27.17 -10.94 10.84
N ARG A 65 -26.33 -11.85 11.30
CA ARG A 65 -26.13 -12.17 12.71
C ARG A 65 -24.79 -12.87 12.92
N VAL A 66 -24.30 -12.83 14.15
CA VAL A 66 -23.15 -13.61 14.59
C VAL A 66 -23.60 -14.60 15.67
N VAL A 67 -23.25 -15.86 15.51
CA VAL A 67 -23.59 -16.95 16.46
C VAL A 67 -22.33 -17.72 16.81
N GLY A 68 -21.76 -17.42 17.95
CA GLY A 68 -20.52 -18.01 18.41
C GLY A 68 -19.37 -17.73 17.43
N HIS A 69 -18.92 -18.72 16.70
CA HIS A 69 -17.84 -18.65 15.72
C HIS A 69 -18.31 -18.48 14.28
N GLU A 70 -19.62 -18.41 14.05
CA GLU A 70 -20.23 -18.27 12.72
C GLU A 70 -20.71 -16.82 12.48
N ILE A 71 -20.38 -16.28 11.32
CA ILE A 71 -20.92 -15.03 10.79
C ILE A 71 -21.90 -15.39 9.67
N HIS A 72 -23.18 -15.26 9.95
CA HIS A 72 -24.24 -15.53 8.97
C HIS A 72 -24.42 -14.28 8.11
N THR A 73 -24.27 -14.42 6.82
CA THR A 73 -24.33 -13.30 5.86
C THR A 73 -25.34 -13.55 4.75
N THR A 74 -25.71 -12.46 4.07
CA THR A 74 -26.41 -12.50 2.79
C THR A 74 -25.51 -11.94 1.71
N VAL A 75 -25.39 -12.63 0.59
CA VAL A 75 -24.62 -12.19 -0.58
C VAL A 75 -25.32 -11.01 -1.26
N LYS A 76 -24.70 -9.84 -1.31
CA LYS A 76 -25.23 -8.66 -2.01
C LYS A 76 -24.69 -8.52 -3.42
N VAL A 77 -23.42 -8.85 -3.61
CA VAL A 77 -22.80 -8.98 -4.92
C VAL A 77 -22.18 -10.37 -4.98
N GLY A 78 -22.68 -11.20 -5.87
CA GLY A 78 -22.23 -12.58 -6.09
C GLY A 78 -21.11 -12.66 -7.12
N GLY A 79 -20.59 -13.87 -7.29
CA GLY A 79 -19.51 -14.19 -8.22
C GLY A 79 -18.68 -15.38 -7.74
N GLU A 80 -17.58 -15.66 -8.40
CA GLU A 80 -16.64 -16.71 -8.04
C GLU A 80 -15.79 -16.29 -6.84
N LEU A 81 -15.74 -17.13 -5.80
CA LEU A 81 -14.86 -16.97 -4.65
C LEU A 81 -13.92 -18.19 -4.58
N SER A 82 -12.61 -17.92 -4.70
CA SER A 82 -11.58 -18.96 -4.64
C SER A 82 -10.83 -18.96 -3.30
N ASN A 83 -9.95 -19.95 -3.13
CA ASN A 83 -9.13 -20.13 -1.93
C ASN A 83 -8.34 -18.88 -1.53
N ASN A 84 -8.24 -18.63 -0.24
CA ASN A 84 -7.37 -17.64 0.38
C ASN A 84 -7.60 -16.19 -0.08
N LYS A 85 -8.78 -15.87 -0.60
CA LYS A 85 -9.14 -14.50 -0.99
C LYS A 85 -9.29 -13.59 0.22
N GLY A 86 -8.89 -12.31 0.05
CA GLY A 86 -8.93 -11.31 1.09
C GLY A 86 -10.34 -11.00 1.58
N ILE A 87 -10.45 -10.64 2.86
CA ILE A 87 -11.65 -10.11 3.49
C ILE A 87 -11.32 -8.73 4.08
N ASN A 88 -12.11 -7.73 3.73
CA ASN A 88 -12.08 -6.41 4.36
C ASN A 88 -13.46 -6.09 4.92
N ARG A 89 -13.52 -5.26 5.95
CA ARG A 89 -14.78 -4.66 6.43
C ARG A 89 -14.86 -3.25 5.87
N GLN A 90 -15.97 -2.92 5.23
CA GLN A 90 -16.20 -1.58 4.72
C GLN A 90 -16.19 -0.57 5.87
N GLY A 91 -15.35 0.47 5.74
CA GLY A 91 -15.15 1.47 6.79
C GLY A 91 -14.15 1.08 7.88
N GLY A 92 -13.42 -0.02 7.73
CA GLY A 92 -12.37 -0.44 8.68
C GLY A 92 -12.88 -1.04 9.98
N GLY A 93 -12.11 -0.92 11.06
CA GLY A 93 -12.49 -1.34 12.42
C GLY A 93 -12.24 -2.81 12.76
N LEU A 94 -11.41 -3.52 11.97
CA LEU A 94 -10.97 -4.87 12.31
C LEU A 94 -9.79 -4.81 13.29
N THR A 95 -9.82 -5.63 14.36
CA THR A 95 -8.81 -5.59 15.42
C THR A 95 -7.60 -6.49 15.17
N ALA A 96 -7.57 -7.22 14.06
CA ALA A 96 -6.45 -8.08 13.70
C ALA A 96 -5.09 -7.35 13.86
N PRO A 97 -4.09 -8.01 14.50
CA PRO A 97 -2.78 -7.41 14.70
C PRO A 97 -2.07 -7.18 13.36
N ALA A 98 -1.29 -6.12 13.25
CA ALA A 98 -0.49 -5.85 12.04
C ALA A 98 0.60 -6.90 11.84
N LEU A 99 1.18 -7.42 12.92
CA LEU A 99 2.24 -8.43 12.92
C LEU A 99 1.78 -9.71 13.61
N THR A 100 2.08 -10.85 13.00
CA THR A 100 1.82 -12.21 13.51
C THR A 100 3.13 -12.90 13.90
N ALA A 101 3.02 -14.09 14.50
CA ALA A 101 4.19 -14.94 14.77
C ALA A 101 4.97 -15.27 13.49
N LYS A 102 4.24 -15.51 12.37
CA LYS A 102 4.87 -15.73 11.07
C LYS A 102 5.68 -14.49 10.62
N ASP A 103 5.14 -13.29 10.78
CA ASP A 103 5.85 -12.06 10.41
C ASP A 103 7.15 -11.88 11.22
N MET A 104 7.19 -12.34 12.48
CA MET A 104 8.42 -12.36 13.28
C MET A 104 9.49 -13.28 12.68
N ASP A 105 9.10 -14.45 12.17
CA ASP A 105 10.01 -15.38 11.49
C ASP A 105 10.44 -14.82 10.13
N ASP A 106 9.53 -14.19 9.40
CA ASP A 106 9.83 -13.53 8.13
C ASP A 106 10.84 -12.37 8.32
N ILE A 107 10.74 -11.60 9.41
CA ILE A 107 11.73 -10.55 9.77
C ILE A 107 13.12 -11.15 10.02
N ARG A 108 13.21 -12.31 10.69
CA ARG A 108 14.50 -13.01 10.87
C ARG A 108 15.08 -13.45 9.52
N THR A 109 14.23 -13.95 8.64
CA THR A 109 14.64 -14.33 7.29
C THR A 109 15.12 -13.11 6.49
N ALA A 110 14.40 -11.99 6.57
CA ALA A 110 14.80 -10.72 5.95
C ALA A 110 16.18 -10.24 6.44
N ALA A 111 16.45 -10.37 7.76
CA ALA A 111 17.74 -10.04 8.32
C ALA A 111 18.87 -10.94 7.77
N LEU A 112 18.62 -12.25 7.64
CA LEU A 112 19.59 -13.21 7.08
C LEU A 112 19.90 -12.95 5.60
N ILE A 113 18.90 -12.53 4.82
CA ILE A 113 19.06 -12.19 3.39
C ILE A 113 19.77 -10.84 3.24
N GLY A 114 19.71 -9.95 4.24
CA GLY A 114 20.28 -8.61 4.18
C GLY A 114 19.48 -7.68 3.28
N VAL A 115 18.15 -7.65 3.43
CA VAL A 115 17.26 -6.78 2.64
C VAL A 115 17.49 -5.30 2.97
N ASP A 116 17.27 -4.42 1.98
CA ASP A 116 17.38 -2.96 2.17
C ASP A 116 16.12 -2.35 2.78
N PHE A 117 14.94 -2.94 2.49
CA PHE A 117 13.65 -2.46 2.96
C PHE A 117 12.77 -3.60 3.49
N VAL A 118 12.03 -3.30 4.56
CA VAL A 118 10.94 -4.15 5.06
C VAL A 118 9.64 -3.35 5.01
N ALA A 119 8.63 -3.87 4.31
CA ALA A 119 7.32 -3.25 4.20
C ALA A 119 6.30 -3.96 5.10
N VAL A 120 5.67 -3.23 6.01
CA VAL A 120 4.64 -3.73 6.92
C VAL A 120 3.27 -3.51 6.30
N SER A 121 2.51 -4.60 6.12
CA SER A 121 1.13 -4.56 5.61
C SER A 121 0.13 -4.30 6.73
N PHE A 122 -0.89 -3.50 6.42
CA PHE A 122 -2.02 -3.20 7.31
C PHE A 122 -1.66 -2.61 8.68
N PRO A 123 -0.64 -1.72 8.82
CA PRO A 123 -0.46 -1.01 10.08
C PRO A 123 -1.66 -0.09 10.33
N LYS A 124 -2.00 0.11 11.61
CA LYS A 124 -3.10 0.99 12.05
C LYS A 124 -2.60 2.27 12.71
N SER A 125 -1.40 2.21 13.29
CA SER A 125 -0.83 3.27 14.09
C SER A 125 0.70 3.22 14.14
N ALA A 126 1.31 4.24 14.73
CA ALA A 126 2.75 4.25 15.02
C ALA A 126 3.20 3.06 15.86
N ALA A 127 2.35 2.57 16.78
CA ALA A 127 2.69 1.44 17.64
C ALA A 127 3.02 0.17 16.85
N ASP A 128 2.28 -0.10 15.76
CA ASP A 128 2.56 -1.24 14.88
C ASP A 128 3.93 -1.09 14.20
N MET A 129 4.28 0.12 13.78
CA MET A 129 5.56 0.41 13.13
C MET A 129 6.73 0.34 14.13
N TYR A 130 6.55 0.85 15.34
CA TYR A 130 7.56 0.70 16.40
C TYR A 130 7.78 -0.75 16.77
N MET A 131 6.73 -1.57 16.86
CA MET A 131 6.85 -3.00 17.10
C MET A 131 7.67 -3.69 16.00
N ALA A 132 7.37 -3.41 14.72
CA ALA A 132 8.14 -3.93 13.59
C ALA A 132 9.62 -3.54 13.71
N ARG A 133 9.91 -2.27 14.00
CA ARG A 133 11.28 -1.77 14.16
C ARG A 133 12.02 -2.45 15.31
N GLN A 134 11.34 -2.70 16.43
CA GLN A 134 11.94 -3.44 17.55
C GLN A 134 12.28 -4.88 17.18
N LEU A 135 11.36 -5.58 16.47
CA LEU A 135 11.62 -6.94 15.99
C LEU A 135 12.77 -6.98 14.98
N MET A 136 12.83 -6.02 14.06
CA MET A 136 13.95 -5.89 13.10
C MET A 136 15.28 -5.69 13.84
N ARG A 137 15.34 -4.79 14.83
CA ARG A 137 16.55 -4.56 15.64
C ARG A 137 16.95 -5.81 16.41
N ALA A 138 16.00 -6.52 17.03
CA ALA A 138 16.26 -7.76 17.75
C ALA A 138 16.79 -8.88 16.83
N ALA A 139 16.40 -8.88 15.56
CA ALA A 139 16.90 -9.79 14.54
C ALA A 139 18.20 -9.33 13.87
N GLY A 140 18.77 -8.17 14.25
CA GLY A 140 19.95 -7.60 13.60
C GLY A 140 19.69 -7.05 12.18
N CYS A 141 18.45 -6.77 11.83
CA CYS A 141 18.05 -6.22 10.52
C CYS A 141 18.23 -4.70 10.50
N ALA A 142 19.10 -4.20 9.63
CA ALA A 142 19.37 -2.78 9.45
C ALA A 142 18.51 -2.10 8.35
N ALA A 143 17.58 -2.85 7.75
CA ALA A 143 16.72 -2.38 6.68
C ALA A 143 15.89 -1.16 7.09
N LEU A 144 15.51 -0.34 6.10
CA LEU A 144 14.56 0.74 6.25
C LEU A 144 13.12 0.19 6.32
N LEU A 145 12.27 0.87 7.08
CA LEU A 145 10.91 0.41 7.39
C LEU A 145 9.88 1.20 6.61
N ILE A 146 9.09 0.52 5.77
CA ILE A 146 8.02 1.10 4.95
C ILE A 146 6.66 0.72 5.53
N ALA A 147 5.79 1.70 5.77
CA ALA A 147 4.41 1.45 6.14
C ALA A 147 3.52 1.39 4.90
N LYS A 148 2.80 0.28 4.71
CA LYS A 148 1.81 0.17 3.63
C LYS A 148 0.48 0.74 4.10
N ILE A 149 0.06 1.84 3.50
CA ILE A 149 -1.20 2.52 3.85
C ILE A 149 -2.34 1.85 3.07
N GLU A 150 -3.05 0.99 3.77
CA GLU A 150 -4.07 0.08 3.22
C GLU A 150 -5.40 0.19 3.97
N ARG A 151 -5.44 0.95 5.10
CA ARG A 151 -6.57 0.97 6.03
C ARG A 151 -7.07 2.38 6.30
N THR A 152 -8.35 2.47 6.60
CA THR A 152 -8.99 3.73 7.04
C THR A 152 -8.30 4.32 8.29
N GLU A 153 -7.94 3.46 9.26
CA GLU A 153 -7.24 3.87 10.47
C GLU A 153 -5.84 4.41 10.18
N ALA A 154 -5.12 3.80 9.22
CA ALA A 154 -3.80 4.28 8.81
C ALA A 154 -3.87 5.66 8.16
N VAL A 155 -4.94 5.96 7.41
CA VAL A 155 -5.16 7.30 6.85
C VAL A 155 -5.40 8.34 7.95
N ALA A 156 -6.18 7.98 8.98
CA ALA A 156 -6.45 8.87 10.11
C ALA A 156 -5.19 9.13 10.95
N ASN A 157 -4.32 8.12 11.08
CA ASN A 157 -3.10 8.15 11.89
C ASN A 157 -1.83 8.37 11.03
N LEU A 158 -1.97 8.96 9.83
CA LEU A 158 -0.90 9.07 8.84
C LEU A 158 0.34 9.77 9.40
N ASP A 159 0.16 10.86 10.14
CA ASP A 159 1.27 11.67 10.65
C ASP A 159 2.15 10.86 11.61
N GLU A 160 1.56 10.19 12.59
CA GLU A 160 2.31 9.36 13.53
C GLU A 160 2.96 8.12 12.88
N ILE A 161 2.31 7.54 11.85
CA ILE A 161 2.88 6.43 11.08
C ILE A 161 4.09 6.91 10.27
N LEU A 162 4.02 8.08 9.65
CA LEU A 162 5.14 8.70 8.95
C LEU A 162 6.34 8.94 9.88
N ASP A 163 6.08 9.46 11.09
CA ASP A 163 7.14 9.71 12.07
C ASP A 163 7.83 8.40 12.54
N ALA A 164 7.07 7.30 12.62
CA ALA A 164 7.57 5.98 13.03
C ALA A 164 8.25 5.18 11.90
N SER A 165 8.13 5.62 10.64
CA SER A 165 8.56 4.91 9.43
C SER A 165 9.67 5.65 8.68
N ASP A 166 10.39 4.96 7.79
CA ASP A 166 11.36 5.56 6.88
C ASP A 166 10.73 5.95 5.54
N GLY A 167 9.58 5.37 5.24
CA GLY A 167 8.76 5.70 4.07
C GLY A 167 7.37 5.09 4.16
N ILE A 168 6.56 5.39 3.16
CA ILE A 168 5.21 4.81 3.02
C ILE A 168 5.00 4.23 1.62
N MET A 169 4.10 3.25 1.54
CA MET A 169 3.55 2.76 0.29
C MET A 169 2.05 3.05 0.25
N VAL A 170 1.61 3.79 -0.75
CA VAL A 170 0.19 3.99 -1.05
C VAL A 170 -0.30 2.75 -1.79
N ALA A 171 -0.86 1.79 -1.04
CA ALA A 171 -1.31 0.51 -1.57
C ALA A 171 -2.80 0.62 -1.96
N ARG A 172 -3.03 1.15 -3.15
CA ARG A 172 -4.34 1.65 -3.61
C ARG A 172 -5.42 0.58 -3.69
N GLY A 173 -5.07 -0.66 -4.03
CA GLY A 173 -6.02 -1.76 -4.14
C GLY A 173 -6.76 -2.03 -2.84
N ASP A 174 -6.03 -2.35 -1.76
CA ASP A 174 -6.62 -2.61 -0.45
C ASP A 174 -7.23 -1.34 0.17
N LEU A 175 -6.59 -0.18 -0.03
CA LEU A 175 -7.10 1.10 0.45
C LEU A 175 -8.47 1.42 -0.17
N ALA A 176 -8.63 1.24 -1.49
CA ALA A 176 -9.89 1.49 -2.18
C ALA A 176 -11.05 0.63 -1.66
N VAL A 177 -10.75 -0.60 -1.24
CA VAL A 177 -11.75 -1.50 -0.65
C VAL A 177 -12.30 -0.93 0.67
N GLU A 178 -11.47 -0.27 1.47
CA GLU A 178 -11.88 0.25 2.79
C GLU A 178 -12.47 1.67 2.73
N VAL A 179 -11.85 2.58 1.97
CA VAL A 179 -12.27 4.01 1.92
C VAL A 179 -13.19 4.33 0.73
N GLY A 180 -13.32 3.40 -0.21
CA GLY A 180 -13.98 3.62 -1.50
C GLY A 180 -13.00 4.15 -2.56
N ASP A 181 -13.17 3.68 -3.80
CA ASP A 181 -12.31 3.99 -4.94
C ASP A 181 -12.23 5.50 -5.26
N ALA A 182 -13.36 6.20 -5.16
CA ALA A 182 -13.45 7.63 -5.43
C ALA A 182 -12.58 8.50 -4.50
N ALA A 183 -12.28 8.04 -3.28
CA ALA A 183 -11.47 8.78 -2.32
C ALA A 183 -9.95 8.63 -2.58
N VAL A 184 -9.53 7.54 -3.21
CA VAL A 184 -8.11 7.16 -3.34
C VAL A 184 -7.24 8.22 -4.02
N PRO A 185 -7.63 8.85 -5.16
CA PRO A 185 -6.78 9.81 -5.83
C PRO A 185 -6.42 11.03 -4.95
N ALA A 186 -7.40 11.55 -4.20
CA ALA A 186 -7.16 12.68 -3.29
C ALA A 186 -6.30 12.27 -2.09
N LEU A 187 -6.51 11.06 -1.55
CA LEU A 187 -5.71 10.52 -0.46
C LEU A 187 -4.27 10.26 -0.91
N GLN A 188 -4.05 9.72 -2.12
CA GLN A 188 -2.72 9.53 -2.70
C GLN A 188 -1.92 10.83 -2.69
N LYS A 189 -2.49 11.91 -3.25
CA LYS A 189 -1.84 13.23 -3.29
C LYS A 189 -1.50 13.74 -1.88
N LYS A 190 -2.44 13.61 -0.94
CA LYS A 190 -2.23 14.02 0.47
C LYS A 190 -1.09 13.21 1.12
N MET A 191 -1.05 11.89 0.92
CA MET A 191 -0.04 11.01 1.51
C MET A 191 1.35 11.28 0.94
N ILE A 192 1.47 11.42 -0.38
CA ILE A 192 2.74 11.72 -1.04
C ILE A 192 3.28 13.08 -0.54
N ARG A 193 2.44 14.12 -0.50
CA ARG A 193 2.83 15.43 0.03
C ARG A 193 3.29 15.33 1.49
N ALA A 194 2.49 14.70 2.37
CA ALA A 194 2.83 14.58 3.78
C ALA A 194 4.15 13.82 4.03
N ALA A 195 4.46 12.82 3.21
CA ALA A 195 5.72 12.09 3.27
C ALA A 195 6.90 12.94 2.76
N ARG A 196 6.73 13.64 1.64
CA ARG A 196 7.75 14.56 1.09
C ARG A 196 8.12 15.65 2.09
N ASP A 197 7.13 16.27 2.74
CA ASP A 197 7.34 17.30 3.76
C ASP A 197 8.18 16.80 4.94
N ARG A 198 8.19 15.48 5.18
CA ARG A 198 9.00 14.82 6.22
C ARG A 198 10.25 14.14 5.67
N ASN A 199 10.57 14.37 4.39
CA ASN A 199 11.70 13.70 3.70
C ASN A 199 11.64 12.17 3.75
N LYS A 200 10.42 11.60 3.72
CA LYS A 200 10.17 10.16 3.73
C LYS A 200 9.96 9.63 2.32
N LEU A 201 10.40 8.38 2.09
CA LEU A 201 10.22 7.68 0.82
C LEU A 201 8.74 7.42 0.55
N THR A 202 8.33 7.56 -0.71
CA THR A 202 6.97 7.23 -1.16
C THR A 202 6.99 6.24 -2.31
N ILE A 203 6.12 5.22 -2.21
CA ILE A 203 5.92 4.23 -3.26
C ILE A 203 4.44 4.23 -3.61
N THR A 204 4.09 4.46 -4.88
CA THR A 204 2.71 4.28 -5.36
C THR A 204 2.55 2.91 -5.97
N ALA A 205 1.60 2.14 -5.45
CA ALA A 205 1.48 0.72 -5.72
C ALA A 205 0.07 0.29 -6.10
N THR A 206 0.00 -0.86 -6.76
CA THR A 206 -1.18 -1.61 -7.19
C THR A 206 -1.96 -0.97 -8.34
N GLN A 207 -2.39 -1.80 -9.28
CA GLN A 207 -3.22 -1.41 -10.43
C GLN A 207 -2.60 -0.28 -11.27
N MET A 208 -1.28 -0.25 -11.42
CA MET A 208 -0.58 0.77 -12.20
C MET A 208 -0.73 0.51 -13.71
N MET A 209 -0.54 -0.73 -14.15
CA MET A 209 -0.61 -1.20 -15.53
C MET A 209 -1.36 -2.54 -15.61
N GLU A 210 -2.44 -2.71 -14.85
CA GLU A 210 -3.11 -4.00 -14.62
C GLU A 210 -3.59 -4.66 -15.93
N SER A 211 -4.01 -3.90 -16.92
CA SER A 211 -4.41 -4.43 -18.22
C SER A 211 -3.27 -5.18 -18.92
N MET A 212 -2.02 -4.81 -18.64
CA MET A 212 -0.83 -5.45 -19.24
C MET A 212 -0.52 -6.83 -18.65
N ILE A 213 -1.26 -7.30 -17.66
CA ILE A 213 -1.23 -8.73 -17.27
C ILE A 213 -1.54 -9.61 -18.51
N THR A 214 -2.47 -9.15 -19.36
CA THR A 214 -2.94 -9.91 -20.53
C THR A 214 -2.81 -9.17 -21.86
N SER A 215 -2.54 -7.88 -21.86
CA SER A 215 -2.38 -7.00 -23.02
C SER A 215 -0.92 -6.55 -23.19
N PRO A 216 -0.38 -6.52 -24.42
CA PRO A 216 0.99 -6.03 -24.66
C PRO A 216 1.12 -4.49 -24.56
N VAL A 217 -0.01 -3.77 -24.44
CA VAL A 217 -0.03 -2.31 -24.35
C VAL A 217 -0.97 -1.86 -23.21
N PRO A 218 -0.63 -0.77 -22.51
CA PRO A 218 -1.47 -0.23 -21.44
C PRO A 218 -2.67 0.51 -22.02
N THR A 219 -3.68 0.74 -21.19
CA THR A 219 -4.76 1.67 -21.47
C THR A 219 -4.29 3.12 -21.31
N ARG A 220 -5.00 4.08 -21.93
CA ARG A 220 -4.71 5.51 -21.74
C ARG A 220 -4.93 5.96 -20.29
N ALA A 221 -5.87 5.35 -19.59
CA ALA A 221 -6.13 5.63 -18.17
C ALA A 221 -4.95 5.23 -17.30
N GLU A 222 -4.35 4.06 -17.53
CA GLU A 222 -3.17 3.60 -16.82
C GLU A 222 -1.94 4.47 -17.10
N VAL A 223 -1.72 4.86 -18.35
CA VAL A 223 -0.66 5.82 -18.71
C VAL A 223 -0.83 7.13 -17.96
N SER A 224 -2.06 7.66 -17.92
CA SER A 224 -2.38 8.88 -17.16
C SER A 224 -2.18 8.70 -15.65
N ASP A 225 -2.52 7.54 -15.12
CA ASP A 225 -2.38 7.24 -13.69
C ASP A 225 -0.91 7.17 -13.25
N VAL A 226 -0.07 6.46 -14.01
CA VAL A 226 1.38 6.43 -13.77
C VAL A 226 1.99 7.83 -13.86
N ALA A 227 1.67 8.57 -14.93
CA ALA A 227 2.15 9.95 -15.08
C ALA A 227 1.72 10.84 -13.91
N ASN A 228 0.46 10.75 -13.46
CA ASN A 228 -0.01 11.50 -12.29
C ASN A 228 0.74 11.12 -11.00
N ALA A 229 1.04 9.85 -10.78
CA ALA A 229 1.82 9.43 -9.60
C ALA A 229 3.22 10.08 -9.60
N VAL A 230 3.89 10.14 -10.75
CA VAL A 230 5.17 10.83 -10.91
C VAL A 230 5.03 12.33 -10.66
N LEU A 231 4.03 12.97 -11.27
CA LEU A 231 3.75 14.40 -11.11
C LEU A 231 3.34 14.78 -9.68
N ASP A 232 2.73 13.84 -8.93
CA ASP A 232 2.44 14.00 -7.50
C ASP A 232 3.72 13.97 -6.64
N GLY A 233 4.85 13.52 -7.22
CA GLY A 233 6.16 13.46 -6.59
C GLY A 233 6.41 12.15 -5.84
N THR A 234 5.85 11.02 -6.28
CA THR A 234 6.22 9.70 -5.74
C THR A 234 7.67 9.38 -6.10
N ASP A 235 8.40 8.72 -5.18
CA ASP A 235 9.79 8.31 -5.44
C ASP A 235 9.88 7.04 -6.27
N ALA A 236 8.86 6.18 -6.19
CA ALA A 236 8.79 4.95 -6.96
C ALA A 236 7.34 4.58 -7.31
N VAL A 237 7.17 3.92 -8.43
CA VAL A 237 5.95 3.22 -8.84
C VAL A 237 6.19 1.72 -8.83
N MET A 238 5.21 0.93 -8.40
CA MET A 238 5.38 -0.52 -8.23
C MET A 238 4.44 -1.30 -9.14
N LEU A 239 5.00 -2.24 -9.88
CA LEU A 239 4.28 -3.29 -10.59
C LEU A 239 4.10 -4.50 -9.66
N SER A 240 3.01 -5.24 -9.80
CA SER A 240 2.65 -6.41 -9.00
C SER A 240 2.43 -7.63 -9.91
N ALA A 241 1.17 -7.99 -10.16
CA ALA A 241 0.83 -9.11 -11.02
C ALA A 241 1.27 -8.91 -12.47
N GLU A 242 1.42 -7.67 -12.92
CA GLU A 242 1.86 -7.29 -14.25
C GLU A 242 3.21 -7.92 -14.61
N THR A 243 4.13 -7.98 -13.64
CA THR A 243 5.45 -8.63 -13.80
C THR A 243 5.50 -10.03 -13.19
N ALA A 244 4.79 -10.27 -12.08
CA ALA A 244 4.89 -11.54 -11.34
C ALA A 244 4.13 -12.70 -12.01
N ALA A 245 3.04 -12.40 -12.73
CA ALA A 245 2.14 -13.38 -13.34
C ALA A 245 1.66 -12.98 -14.74
N GLY A 246 2.02 -11.78 -15.20
CA GLY A 246 1.60 -11.25 -16.49
C GLY A 246 2.30 -11.95 -17.66
N LYS A 247 1.69 -11.81 -18.84
CA LYS A 247 2.24 -12.36 -20.09
C LYS A 247 3.33 -11.50 -20.72
N TYR A 248 3.44 -10.23 -20.30
CA TYR A 248 4.27 -9.20 -20.94
C TYR A 248 5.16 -8.47 -19.93
N PRO A 249 5.97 -9.18 -19.11
CA PRO A 249 6.72 -8.56 -17.99
C PRO A 249 7.77 -7.55 -18.47
N VAL A 250 8.38 -7.75 -19.62
CA VAL A 250 9.38 -6.83 -20.15
C VAL A 250 8.71 -5.57 -20.70
N GLU A 251 7.68 -5.76 -21.53
CA GLU A 251 6.94 -4.68 -22.20
C GLU A 251 6.28 -3.74 -21.17
N VAL A 252 5.81 -4.28 -20.04
CA VAL A 252 5.20 -3.44 -19.00
C VAL A 252 6.22 -2.57 -18.29
N ILE A 253 7.42 -3.09 -18.02
CA ILE A 253 8.51 -2.30 -17.43
C ILE A 253 8.94 -1.20 -18.40
N GLU A 254 9.16 -1.53 -19.69
CA GLU A 254 9.52 -0.55 -20.70
C GLU A 254 8.44 0.53 -20.89
N SER A 255 7.16 0.14 -20.88
CA SER A 255 6.04 1.08 -20.97
C SER A 255 6.01 2.02 -19.78
N MET A 256 6.14 1.49 -18.55
CA MET A 256 6.16 2.28 -17.33
C MET A 256 7.36 3.25 -17.32
N SER A 257 8.55 2.78 -17.71
CA SER A 257 9.76 3.62 -17.80
C SER A 257 9.55 4.81 -18.76
N ARG A 258 9.04 4.56 -19.96
CA ARG A 258 8.73 5.64 -20.91
C ARG A 258 7.74 6.67 -20.37
N VAL A 259 6.71 6.21 -19.64
CA VAL A 259 5.72 7.12 -19.03
C VAL A 259 6.36 7.96 -17.94
N CYS A 260 7.17 7.36 -17.08
CA CYS A 260 7.89 8.08 -16.02
C CYS A 260 8.83 9.13 -16.61
N GLU A 261 9.66 8.74 -17.57
CA GLU A 261 10.61 9.65 -18.23
C GLU A 261 9.92 10.84 -18.93
N GLU A 262 8.75 10.60 -19.54
CA GLU A 262 8.01 11.66 -20.21
C GLU A 262 7.31 12.59 -19.20
N ALA A 263 6.77 12.03 -18.11
CA ALA A 263 6.19 12.81 -17.04
C ALA A 263 7.25 13.70 -16.37
N GLU A 264 8.45 13.19 -16.13
CA GLU A 264 9.57 13.95 -15.56
C GLU A 264 10.03 15.08 -16.48
N LYS A 265 9.99 14.92 -17.80
CA LYS A 265 10.32 16.01 -18.75
C LYS A 265 9.29 17.12 -18.74
N SER A 266 8.00 16.77 -18.54
CA SER A 266 6.89 17.71 -18.54
C SER A 266 6.70 18.36 -17.17
N ALA A 267 7.19 17.73 -16.09
CA ALA A 267 7.24 18.36 -14.81
C ALA A 267 8.12 19.62 -14.98
N GLU A 268 7.49 20.80 -14.94
CA GLU A 268 8.26 22.01 -14.70
C GLU A 268 9.03 21.77 -13.40
N ILE A 269 10.33 21.57 -13.49
CA ILE A 269 11.25 21.61 -12.37
C ILE A 269 11.25 23.09 -11.90
N GLY A 270 10.08 23.53 -11.49
CA GLY A 270 9.89 24.80 -10.81
C GLY A 270 10.14 24.54 -9.35
N LEU A 271 11.12 25.21 -8.78
CA LEU A 271 11.17 25.39 -7.33
C LEU A 271 9.76 25.76 -6.90
N ASP A 272 9.06 24.82 -6.24
CA ASP A 272 7.71 25.02 -5.78
C ASP A 272 7.67 26.32 -4.98
N ARG A 273 6.73 27.21 -5.28
CA ARG A 273 6.58 28.46 -4.51
C ARG A 273 6.41 28.20 -3.01
N GLU A 274 5.84 27.04 -2.66
CA GLU A 274 5.75 26.60 -1.27
C GLU A 274 7.14 26.38 -0.67
N LEU A 275 8.09 25.82 -1.44
CA LEU A 275 9.47 25.63 -1.00
C LEU A 275 10.21 26.95 -0.71
N LEU A 276 9.96 27.97 -1.53
CA LEU A 276 10.55 29.31 -1.34
C LEU A 276 10.05 30.03 -0.09
N ASN A 277 8.85 29.70 0.36
CA ASN A 277 8.23 30.27 1.56
C ASN A 277 8.41 29.41 2.81
N ARG A 278 9.03 28.23 2.66
CA ARG A 278 9.25 27.31 3.78
C ARG A 278 10.31 27.86 4.72
N VAL A 279 10.00 27.82 6.01
CA VAL A 279 10.97 28.09 7.06
C VAL A 279 11.70 26.80 7.38
N PHE A 280 13.02 26.82 7.33
CA PHE A 280 13.87 25.67 7.62
C PHE A 280 14.44 25.78 9.02
N ASP A 281 14.37 24.71 9.78
CA ASP A 281 14.93 24.63 11.13
C ASP A 281 16.42 24.20 11.13
N ARG A 282 16.93 23.78 9.97
CA ARG A 282 18.29 23.25 9.82
C ARG A 282 19.09 24.04 8.79
N ILE A 283 20.35 24.31 9.13
CA ILE A 283 21.29 25.03 8.26
C ILE A 283 21.62 24.21 7.00
N ASP A 284 21.83 22.88 7.14
CA ASP A 284 22.18 21.98 6.04
C ASP A 284 21.03 21.87 5.02
N GLU A 285 19.80 21.87 5.47
CA GLU A 285 18.60 21.89 4.61
C GLU A 285 18.51 23.22 3.84
N SER A 286 18.70 24.36 4.51
CA SER A 286 18.72 25.68 3.86
C SER A 286 19.81 25.80 2.80
N ILE A 287 21.01 25.26 3.08
CA ILE A 287 22.13 25.25 2.11
C ILE A 287 21.78 24.35 0.91
N ALA A 288 21.17 23.18 1.13
CA ALA A 288 20.77 22.28 0.07
C ALA A 288 19.79 22.96 -0.90
N ILE A 289 18.78 23.65 -0.37
CA ILE A 289 17.81 24.41 -1.18
C ILE A 289 18.48 25.53 -1.96
N ALA A 290 19.39 26.29 -1.35
CA ALA A 290 20.14 27.33 -2.04
C ALA A 290 21.00 26.74 -3.20
N ALA A 291 21.60 25.59 -3.00
CA ALA A 291 22.36 24.89 -4.04
C ALA A 291 21.46 24.46 -5.21
N ILE A 292 20.26 23.93 -4.93
CA ILE A 292 19.29 23.55 -5.96
C ILE A 292 18.80 24.78 -6.72
N TRP A 293 18.46 25.86 -6.00
CA TRP A 293 18.09 27.14 -6.62
C TRP A 293 19.16 27.64 -7.60
N THR A 294 20.40 27.63 -7.16
CA THR A 294 21.54 28.02 -8.00
C THR A 294 21.70 27.11 -9.20
N ALA A 295 21.62 25.79 -8.99
CA ALA A 295 21.72 24.79 -10.05
C ALA A 295 20.63 24.96 -11.11
N TYR A 296 19.38 25.19 -10.69
CA TYR A 296 18.26 25.44 -11.57
C TYR A 296 18.46 26.66 -12.47
N HIS A 297 18.79 27.81 -11.86
CA HIS A 297 18.97 29.05 -12.61
C HIS A 297 20.21 29.07 -13.51
N LEU A 298 21.29 28.40 -13.12
CA LEU A 298 22.47 28.21 -13.93
C LEU A 298 22.39 27.06 -14.94
N LYS A 299 21.29 26.30 -14.94
CA LYS A 299 21.07 25.14 -15.80
C LYS A 299 22.21 24.12 -15.76
N VAL A 300 22.73 23.86 -14.54
CA VAL A 300 23.80 22.87 -14.36
C VAL A 300 23.27 21.46 -14.64
N LYS A 301 24.14 20.57 -15.07
CA LYS A 301 23.77 19.19 -15.43
C LYS A 301 23.78 18.22 -14.24
N ALA A 302 24.50 18.55 -13.18
CA ALA A 302 24.63 17.72 -11.99
C ALA A 302 25.10 18.54 -10.80
N ILE A 303 24.76 18.09 -9.61
CA ILE A 303 25.27 18.60 -8.34
C ILE A 303 26.09 17.49 -7.69
N ALA A 304 27.36 17.75 -7.37
CA ALA A 304 28.21 16.83 -6.61
C ALA A 304 28.22 17.25 -5.14
N ALA A 305 27.68 16.39 -4.28
CA ALA A 305 27.61 16.63 -2.83
C ALA A 305 28.61 15.74 -2.08
N LEU A 306 29.56 16.36 -1.35
CA LEU A 306 30.40 15.64 -0.40
C LEU A 306 29.63 15.46 0.91
N THR A 307 29.45 14.21 1.34
CA THR A 307 28.66 13.89 2.52
C THR A 307 29.22 12.70 3.25
N GLN A 308 29.10 12.66 4.58
CA GLN A 308 29.51 11.51 5.41
C GLN A 308 28.36 10.51 5.61
N THR A 309 27.12 11.00 5.68
CA THR A 309 25.93 10.21 6.03
C THR A 309 24.94 10.07 4.87
N GLY A 310 25.18 10.74 3.75
CA GLY A 310 24.23 10.82 2.65
C GLY A 310 23.16 11.92 2.82
N SER A 311 23.07 12.56 4.00
CA SER A 311 22.01 13.53 4.29
C SER A 311 21.98 14.72 3.34
N THR A 312 23.13 15.26 2.97
CA THR A 312 23.20 16.39 2.02
C THR A 312 22.62 16.02 0.66
N ALA A 313 22.94 14.85 0.13
CA ALA A 313 22.37 14.35 -1.12
C ALA A 313 20.87 14.12 -1.00
N LEU A 314 20.41 13.55 0.12
CA LEU A 314 18.99 13.38 0.42
C LEU A 314 18.24 14.71 0.40
N TRP A 315 18.73 15.73 1.13
CA TRP A 315 18.13 17.07 1.13
C TRP A 315 18.06 17.70 -0.26
N MET A 316 19.08 17.47 -1.10
CA MET A 316 19.11 17.98 -2.47
C MET A 316 18.17 17.20 -3.42
N SER A 317 17.83 15.96 -3.13
CA SER A 317 16.94 15.15 -3.98
C SER A 317 15.45 15.36 -3.71
N ARG A 318 15.07 15.87 -2.54
CA ARG A 318 13.67 15.97 -2.10
C ARG A 318 12.86 17.13 -2.69
N PRO A 319 13.43 18.28 -3.00
CA PRO A 319 12.70 19.43 -3.54
C PRO A 319 12.31 19.34 -5.01
N ASN A 320 12.65 18.27 -5.68
CA ASN A 320 12.36 18.06 -7.11
C ASN A 320 10.97 17.47 -7.32
#